data_85a507c7a435d528745e2c14085678e3
#
_entry.id   85a507c7a435d528745e2c14085678e3
#
_cell.length_a   1.000
_cell.length_b   1.000
_cell.length_c   1.000
_cell.angle_alpha   90.00
_cell.angle_beta   90.00
_cell.angle_gamma   90.00
#
_symmetry.space_group_name_H-M   'P 1'
#
loop_
_entity.id
_entity.type
_entity.pdbx_description
1 polymer ?
#
loop_
_entity_poly.entity_id
_entity_poly.type
_entity_poly.pdbx_seq_one_letter_code
_entity_poly.pdbx_strand_id
1 'polypeptide(L)'
;KKRYIITVLLSGFFFVGVSFKEDFFEIAKQIEIFTNIFKTVNQNYVDETNPSELMDKAIKSMLADIDPYTNYFNEQDVIKFKINNTGEYTGIGAMITRKDDKLIIKEPSKGFPADKAGLKAGDEITQIGDVLLSDFKDDASQLMKGAKNTKIDVKYLRQGKPMTTQITLDEVEIKAVPFFGKIDEKTGYIVLSQ
;
A
#
# COMPACT_ATOMS: atom_id res chain seq x y z
N LYS A 1 -27.44 -36.62 -48.16
CA LYS A 1 -27.92 -35.70 -47.10
C LYS A 1 -26.88 -35.53 -45.94
N LYS A 2 -26.30 -36.58 -45.41
CA LYS A 2 -25.29 -36.49 -44.34
C LYS A 2 -24.01 -35.72 -44.72
N ARG A 3 -23.55 -35.83 -45.94
CA ARG A 3 -22.37 -35.10 -46.47
C ARG A 3 -22.56 -33.58 -46.47
N TYR A 4 -23.72 -33.09 -46.85
CA TYR A 4 -24.02 -31.65 -46.83
C TYR A 4 -24.11 -31.07 -45.43
N ILE A 5 -24.60 -31.85 -44.45
CA ILE A 5 -24.66 -31.43 -43.05
C ILE A 5 -23.26 -31.26 -42.46
N ILE A 6 -22.33 -32.16 -42.75
CA ILE A 6 -20.94 -32.09 -42.31
C ILE A 6 -20.22 -30.86 -42.92
N THR A 7 -20.48 -30.56 -44.20
CA THR A 7 -19.88 -29.40 -44.89
C THR A 7 -20.41 -28.08 -44.31
N VAL A 8 -21.69 -27.98 -43.99
CA VAL A 8 -22.30 -26.82 -43.33
C VAL A 8 -21.79 -26.62 -41.92
N LEU A 9 -21.63 -27.70 -41.13
CA LEU A 9 -21.05 -27.65 -39.78
C LEU A 9 -19.58 -27.23 -39.80
N LEU A 10 -18.77 -27.73 -40.73
CA LEU A 10 -17.37 -27.35 -40.92
C LEU A 10 -17.22 -25.89 -41.36
N SER A 11 -18.07 -25.39 -42.24
CA SER A 11 -18.09 -24.00 -42.69
C SER A 11 -18.53 -23.05 -41.56
N GLY A 12 -19.52 -23.44 -40.75
CA GLY A 12 -19.94 -22.67 -39.56
C GLY A 12 -18.83 -22.54 -38.48
N PHE A 13 -18.08 -23.61 -38.28
CA PHE A 13 -16.95 -23.60 -37.34
C PHE A 13 -15.79 -22.70 -37.78
N PHE A 14 -15.60 -22.59 -39.11
CA PHE A 14 -14.57 -21.70 -39.68
C PHE A 14 -14.94 -20.21 -39.54
N PHE A 15 -16.23 -19.87 -39.64
CA PHE A 15 -16.69 -18.47 -39.48
C PHE A 15 -16.64 -17.96 -38.04
N VAL A 16 -16.87 -18.81 -37.04
CA VAL A 16 -16.78 -18.43 -35.63
C VAL A 16 -15.34 -18.14 -35.21
N GLY A 17 -14.35 -18.83 -35.79
CA GLY A 17 -12.94 -18.65 -35.48
C GLY A 17 -12.31 -17.34 -35.98
N VAL A 18 -12.93 -16.66 -36.96
CA VAL A 18 -12.37 -15.43 -37.57
C VAL A 18 -12.78 -14.17 -36.81
N SER A 19 -13.95 -14.17 -36.15
CA SER A 19 -14.47 -12.99 -35.44
C SER A 19 -13.68 -12.64 -34.19
N PHE A 20 -13.05 -13.60 -33.51
CA PHE A 20 -12.23 -13.37 -32.32
C PHE A 20 -10.82 -12.84 -32.60
N LYS A 21 -10.34 -12.87 -33.82
CA LYS A 21 -8.98 -12.45 -34.17
C LYS A 21 -8.80 -10.94 -34.23
N GLU A 22 -9.82 -10.19 -34.65
CA GLU A 22 -9.72 -8.75 -34.82
C GLU A 22 -9.63 -8.01 -33.45
N ASP A 23 -10.46 -8.37 -32.49
CA ASP A 23 -10.44 -7.77 -31.16
C ASP A 23 -9.12 -8.05 -30.42
N PHE A 24 -8.60 -9.27 -30.53
CA PHE A 24 -7.34 -9.65 -29.89
C PHE A 24 -6.13 -8.93 -30.50
N PHE A 25 -6.13 -8.74 -31.81
CA PHE A 25 -5.07 -7.99 -32.50
C PHE A 25 -5.07 -6.52 -32.13
N GLU A 26 -6.26 -5.90 -32.03
CA GLU A 26 -6.38 -4.50 -31.62
C GLU A 26 -5.92 -4.31 -30.17
N ILE A 27 -6.33 -5.19 -29.25
CA ILE A 27 -5.86 -5.17 -27.85
C ILE A 27 -4.34 -5.29 -27.79
N ALA A 28 -3.74 -6.23 -28.51
CA ALA A 28 -2.28 -6.44 -28.51
C ALA A 28 -1.55 -5.20 -29.03
N LYS A 29 -2.05 -4.57 -30.09
CA LYS A 29 -1.51 -3.34 -30.66
C LYS A 29 -1.58 -2.17 -29.66
N GLN A 30 -2.70 -2.01 -28.96
CA GLN A 30 -2.86 -0.94 -27.96
C GLN A 30 -1.94 -1.15 -26.75
N ILE A 31 -1.72 -2.40 -26.31
CA ILE A 31 -0.76 -2.74 -25.26
C ILE A 31 0.67 -2.38 -25.70
N GLU A 32 1.04 -2.69 -26.95
CA GLU A 32 2.36 -2.34 -27.49
C GLU A 32 2.57 -0.83 -27.51
N ILE A 33 1.59 -0.07 -28.01
CA ILE A 33 1.63 1.41 -28.02
C ILE A 33 1.80 1.95 -26.59
N PHE A 34 0.97 1.49 -25.67
CA PHE A 34 1.04 1.90 -24.27
C PHE A 34 2.43 1.61 -23.66
N THR A 35 2.94 0.41 -23.87
CA THR A 35 4.27 0.01 -23.35
C THR A 35 5.39 0.88 -23.90
N ASN A 36 5.35 1.19 -25.20
CA ASN A 36 6.34 2.05 -25.84
C ASN A 36 6.29 3.49 -25.31
N ILE A 37 5.09 4.06 -25.14
CA ILE A 37 4.91 5.40 -24.55
C ILE A 37 5.40 5.40 -23.10
N PHE A 38 4.96 4.44 -22.29
CA PHE A 38 5.36 4.31 -20.89
C PHE A 38 6.87 4.23 -20.72
N LYS A 39 7.54 3.36 -21.53
CA LYS A 39 8.99 3.25 -21.54
C LYS A 39 9.67 4.55 -21.95
N THR A 40 9.17 5.19 -23.01
CA THR A 40 9.74 6.46 -23.51
C THR A 40 9.66 7.57 -22.48
N VAL A 41 8.50 7.71 -21.81
CA VAL A 41 8.34 8.69 -20.72
C VAL A 41 9.31 8.42 -19.59
N ASN A 42 9.39 7.19 -19.08
CA ASN A 42 10.30 6.86 -17.97
C ASN A 42 11.78 7.02 -18.31
N GLN A 43 12.16 6.93 -19.59
CA GLN A 43 13.57 7.05 -20.01
C GLN A 43 13.97 8.46 -20.41
N ASN A 44 13.04 9.29 -20.88
CA ASN A 44 13.37 10.55 -21.55
C ASN A 44 12.67 11.78 -20.95
N TYR A 45 11.84 11.61 -19.90
CA TYR A 45 11.22 12.75 -19.25
C TYR A 45 12.29 13.57 -18.52
N VAL A 46 12.11 14.91 -18.47
CA VAL A 46 13.10 15.83 -17.92
C VAL A 46 13.31 15.69 -16.42
N ASP A 47 12.23 15.34 -15.70
CA ASP A 47 12.28 15.07 -14.27
C ASP A 47 12.30 13.57 -13.99
N GLU A 48 12.79 13.17 -12.81
CA GLU A 48 12.77 11.79 -12.35
C GLU A 48 11.32 11.31 -12.19
N THR A 49 10.96 10.23 -12.88
CA THR A 49 9.64 9.64 -12.84
C THR A 49 9.61 8.40 -11.95
N ASN A 50 8.51 8.19 -11.23
CA ASN A 50 8.25 6.94 -10.52
C ASN A 50 7.37 6.03 -11.40
N PRO A 51 7.92 4.94 -11.98
CA PRO A 51 7.18 4.07 -12.88
C PRO A 51 5.94 3.44 -12.23
N SER A 52 6.03 3.07 -10.96
CA SER A 52 4.91 2.44 -10.23
C SER A 52 3.76 3.43 -10.06
N GLU A 53 4.06 4.65 -9.65
CA GLU A 53 3.04 5.70 -9.45
C GLU A 53 2.37 6.11 -10.78
N LEU A 54 3.14 6.19 -11.86
CA LEU A 54 2.60 6.46 -13.19
C LEU A 54 1.66 5.35 -13.66
N MET A 55 2.03 4.09 -13.44
CA MET A 55 1.19 2.95 -13.79
C MET A 55 -0.10 2.93 -12.97
N ASP A 56 -0.02 3.15 -11.67
CA ASP A 56 -1.18 3.23 -10.78
C ASP A 56 -2.17 4.32 -11.23
N LYS A 57 -1.65 5.51 -11.56
CA LYS A 57 -2.46 6.62 -12.10
C LYS A 57 -3.13 6.26 -13.42
N ALA A 58 -2.39 5.62 -14.34
CA ALA A 58 -2.93 5.19 -15.62
C ALA A 58 -4.06 4.18 -15.46
N ILE A 59 -3.88 3.16 -14.61
CA ILE A 59 -4.89 2.14 -14.34
C ILE A 59 -6.13 2.78 -13.69
N LYS A 60 -5.95 3.62 -12.67
CA LYS A 60 -7.05 4.30 -11.97
C LYS A 60 -7.84 5.20 -12.92
N SER A 61 -7.15 5.95 -13.79
CA SER A 61 -7.80 6.80 -14.80
C SER A 61 -8.62 5.99 -15.79
N MET A 62 -8.05 4.91 -16.32
CA MET A 62 -8.74 4.02 -17.27
C MET A 62 -10.02 3.42 -16.65
N LEU A 63 -9.98 3.00 -15.40
CA LEU A 63 -11.13 2.40 -14.74
C LEU A 63 -12.20 3.43 -14.37
N ALA A 64 -11.82 4.64 -14.02
CA ALA A 64 -12.75 5.74 -13.73
C ALA A 64 -13.64 6.12 -14.93
N ASP A 65 -13.16 5.90 -16.14
CA ASP A 65 -13.94 6.13 -17.37
C ASP A 65 -14.95 5.01 -17.68
N ILE A 66 -14.84 3.85 -17.02
CA ILE A 66 -15.76 2.72 -17.22
C ILE A 66 -17.02 2.90 -16.37
N ASP A 67 -16.85 3.00 -15.04
CA ASP A 67 -17.93 3.19 -14.09
C ASP A 67 -17.38 3.65 -12.72
N PRO A 68 -18.24 4.24 -11.82
CA PRO A 68 -17.79 4.72 -10.51
C PRO A 68 -17.54 3.62 -9.47
N TYR A 69 -17.86 2.36 -9.76
CA TYR A 69 -17.78 1.25 -8.81
C TYR A 69 -16.55 0.39 -9.04
N THR A 70 -15.98 0.38 -10.26
CA THR A 70 -14.79 -0.37 -10.59
C THR A 70 -13.54 0.38 -10.12
N ASN A 71 -12.90 -0.15 -9.08
CA ASN A 71 -11.73 0.46 -8.46
C ASN A 71 -10.54 -0.48 -8.50
N TYR A 72 -9.36 0.08 -8.75
CA TYR A 72 -8.09 -0.61 -8.60
C TYR A 72 -7.48 -0.26 -7.25
N PHE A 73 -7.13 -1.29 -6.50
CA PHE A 73 -6.38 -1.19 -5.26
C PHE A 73 -4.99 -1.81 -5.47
N ASN A 74 -3.96 -1.01 -5.37
CA ASN A 74 -2.62 -1.53 -5.29
C ASN A 74 -2.38 -2.18 -3.90
N GLU A 75 -1.21 -2.79 -3.70
CA GLU A 75 -0.88 -3.48 -2.46
C GLU A 75 -1.01 -2.58 -1.21
N GLN A 76 -0.63 -1.32 -1.33
CA GLN A 76 -0.75 -0.33 -0.24
C GLN A 76 -2.21 0.07 0.02
N ASP A 77 -3.00 0.21 -1.03
CA ASP A 77 -4.44 0.51 -0.91
C ASP A 77 -5.18 -0.64 -0.23
N VAL A 78 -4.82 -1.90 -0.54
CA VAL A 78 -5.39 -3.10 0.13
C VAL A 78 -5.05 -3.10 1.62
N ILE A 79 -3.81 -2.77 1.99
CA ILE A 79 -3.41 -2.65 3.39
C ILE A 79 -4.22 -1.55 4.09
N LYS A 80 -4.33 -0.36 3.48
CA LYS A 80 -5.14 0.75 4.02
C LYS A 80 -6.61 0.37 4.18
N PHE A 81 -7.18 -0.29 3.16
CA PHE A 81 -8.56 -0.76 3.20
C PHE A 81 -8.78 -1.76 4.34
N LYS A 82 -7.84 -2.70 4.53
CA LYS A 82 -7.88 -3.65 5.64
C LYS A 82 -7.83 -2.91 6.97
N ILE A 83 -6.88 -1.99 7.18
CA ILE A 83 -6.76 -1.19 8.40
C ILE A 83 -8.07 -0.44 8.70
N ASN A 84 -8.65 0.23 7.69
CA ASN A 84 -9.86 1.02 7.87
C ASN A 84 -11.09 0.17 8.21
N ASN A 85 -11.18 -1.06 7.71
CA ASN A 85 -12.33 -1.94 7.94
C ASN A 85 -12.20 -2.82 9.17
N THR A 86 -11.00 -3.31 9.48
CA THR A 86 -10.78 -4.22 10.61
C THR A 86 -10.11 -3.55 11.79
N GLY A 87 -9.49 -2.39 11.59
CA GLY A 87 -8.65 -1.75 12.60
C GLY A 87 -7.35 -2.51 12.88
N GLU A 88 -7.02 -3.54 12.08
CA GLU A 88 -5.87 -4.40 12.31
C GLU A 88 -4.80 -4.21 11.23
N TYR A 89 -3.56 -4.13 11.62
CA TYR A 89 -2.41 -4.18 10.71
C TYR A 89 -1.20 -4.80 11.40
N THR A 90 -0.26 -5.30 10.62
CA THR A 90 1.00 -5.80 11.17
C THR A 90 2.07 -4.72 11.07
N GLY A 91 2.63 -4.34 12.20
CA GLY A 91 3.61 -3.26 12.27
C GLY A 91 4.15 -3.01 13.67
N ILE A 92 4.64 -1.80 13.92
CA ILE A 92 5.27 -1.44 15.19
C ILE A 92 4.29 -0.92 16.25
N GLY A 93 3.07 -0.52 15.88
CA GLY A 93 2.10 0.02 16.83
C GLY A 93 2.52 1.36 17.43
N ALA A 94 2.89 2.33 16.59
CA ALA A 94 3.20 3.68 17.00
C ALA A 94 2.62 4.71 16.03
N MET A 95 2.20 5.84 16.55
CA MET A 95 1.88 7.01 15.74
C MET A 95 3.19 7.72 15.35
N ILE A 96 3.36 7.96 14.05
CA ILE A 96 4.56 8.54 13.47
C ILE A 96 4.18 9.82 12.75
N THR A 97 5.06 10.79 12.76
CA THR A 97 4.92 12.01 11.97
C THR A 97 6.21 12.31 11.23
N ARG A 98 6.10 12.86 10.02
CA ARG A 98 7.24 13.41 9.28
C ARG A 98 7.26 14.92 9.46
N LYS A 99 8.37 15.46 9.91
CA LYS A 99 8.59 16.90 10.09
C LYS A 99 10.03 17.21 9.71
N ASP A 100 10.23 18.19 8.82
CA ASP A 100 11.56 18.65 8.36
C ASP A 100 12.43 17.45 7.89
N ASP A 101 11.86 16.59 7.04
CA ASP A 101 12.43 15.33 6.52
C ASP A 101 12.83 14.29 7.58
N LYS A 102 12.46 14.51 8.84
CA LYS A 102 12.69 13.61 9.96
C LYS A 102 11.45 12.80 10.26
N LEU A 103 11.64 11.51 10.51
CA LEU A 103 10.58 10.62 10.95
C LEU A 103 10.60 10.53 12.47
N ILE A 104 9.56 11.03 13.12
CA ILE A 104 9.50 11.16 14.59
C ILE A 104 8.39 10.27 15.13
N ILE A 105 8.70 9.51 16.15
CA ILE A 105 7.69 8.80 16.95
C ILE A 105 6.89 9.83 17.74
N LYS A 106 5.62 10.00 17.38
CA LYS A 106 4.71 10.88 18.11
C LYS A 106 4.23 10.22 19.39
N GLU A 107 3.82 8.95 19.29
CA GLU A 107 3.33 8.18 20.42
C GLU A 107 3.44 6.67 20.14
N PRO A 108 4.20 5.88 20.92
CA PRO A 108 4.13 4.43 20.88
C PRO A 108 2.88 3.96 21.64
N SER A 109 2.08 3.11 21.03
CA SER A 109 0.90 2.53 21.69
C SER A 109 1.33 1.50 22.72
N LYS A 110 0.83 1.65 23.94
CA LYS A 110 1.21 0.82 25.09
C LYS A 110 0.98 -0.67 24.84
N GLY A 111 2.00 -1.48 25.09
CA GLY A 111 1.95 -2.92 24.94
C GLY A 111 2.20 -3.44 23.52
N PHE A 112 2.35 -2.56 22.53
CA PHE A 112 2.67 -2.94 21.14
C PHE A 112 4.19 -2.96 20.89
N PRO A 113 4.64 -3.45 19.73
CA PRO A 113 6.06 -3.67 19.44
C PRO A 113 6.99 -2.48 19.69
N ALA A 114 6.60 -1.27 19.30
CA ALA A 114 7.41 -0.06 19.54
C ALA A 114 7.61 0.25 21.02
N ASP A 115 6.55 0.13 21.82
CA ASP A 115 6.61 0.31 23.28
C ASP A 115 7.47 -0.78 23.94
N LYS A 116 7.25 -2.05 23.55
CA LYS A 116 8.07 -3.19 24.03
C LYS A 116 9.55 -3.05 23.67
N ALA A 117 9.87 -2.45 22.52
CA ALA A 117 11.24 -2.16 22.09
C ALA A 117 11.84 -0.92 22.78
N GLY A 118 11.06 -0.22 23.61
CA GLY A 118 11.50 0.93 24.39
C GLY A 118 11.56 2.25 23.60
N LEU A 119 10.90 2.35 22.45
CA LEU A 119 10.72 3.62 21.74
C LEU A 119 9.83 4.56 22.56
N LYS A 120 10.07 5.85 22.45
CA LYS A 120 9.35 6.90 23.18
C LYS A 120 8.94 8.03 22.26
N ALA A 121 7.97 8.81 22.68
CA ALA A 121 7.60 10.04 22.01
C ALA A 121 8.81 10.98 21.90
N GLY A 122 9.02 11.53 20.71
CA GLY A 122 10.15 12.39 20.38
C GLY A 122 11.40 11.67 19.85
N ASP A 123 11.40 10.33 19.77
CA ASP A 123 12.50 9.59 19.11
C ASP A 123 12.50 9.90 17.61
N GLU A 124 13.63 10.34 17.10
CA GLU A 124 13.86 10.62 15.67
C GLU A 124 14.46 9.37 15.02
N ILE A 125 13.74 8.73 14.14
CA ILE A 125 14.22 7.53 13.44
C ILE A 125 15.15 7.97 12.30
N THR A 126 16.35 7.37 12.27
CA THR A 126 17.39 7.70 11.28
C THR A 126 17.64 6.57 10.28
N GLN A 127 17.38 5.31 10.68
CA GLN A 127 17.58 4.14 9.83
C GLN A 127 16.63 3.03 10.21
N ILE A 128 16.11 2.30 9.23
CA ILE A 128 15.28 1.11 9.40
C ILE A 128 15.88 -0.01 8.54
N GLY A 129 16.34 -1.09 9.17
CA GLY A 129 17.14 -2.10 8.50
C GLY A 129 18.36 -1.48 7.83
N ASP A 130 18.52 -1.72 6.52
CA ASP A 130 19.60 -1.16 5.72
C ASP A 130 19.28 0.21 5.09
N VAL A 131 18.05 0.74 5.30
CA VAL A 131 17.58 1.97 4.66
C VAL A 131 17.83 3.18 5.56
N LEU A 132 18.68 4.11 5.09
CA LEU A 132 18.84 5.44 5.70
C LEU A 132 17.66 6.33 5.31
N LEU A 133 17.04 6.97 6.29
CA LEU A 133 15.86 7.81 6.04
C LEU A 133 16.17 9.18 5.46
N SER A 134 17.43 9.64 5.52
CA SER A 134 17.89 10.86 4.83
C SER A 134 17.72 10.77 3.31
N ASP A 135 17.88 9.57 2.76
CA ASP A 135 17.87 9.33 1.32
C ASP A 135 16.54 8.77 0.81
N PHE A 136 15.60 8.50 1.75
CA PHE A 136 14.32 7.87 1.47
C PHE A 136 13.21 8.91 1.33
N LYS A 137 12.74 9.11 0.09
CA LYS A 137 11.72 10.12 -0.24
C LYS A 137 10.27 9.62 -0.12
N ASP A 138 10.08 8.29 -0.14
CA ASP A 138 8.77 7.67 -0.07
C ASP A 138 8.20 7.64 1.37
N ASP A 139 7.04 7.04 1.55
CA ASP A 139 6.43 6.86 2.86
C ASP A 139 7.21 5.85 3.72
N ALA A 140 8.15 6.36 4.50
CA ALA A 140 8.99 5.57 5.40
C ALA A 140 8.21 4.74 6.44
N SER A 141 6.92 5.04 6.66
CA SER A 141 6.07 4.23 7.54
C SER A 141 5.85 2.82 7.01
N GLN A 142 6.00 2.60 5.70
CA GLN A 142 5.90 1.28 5.09
C GLN A 142 7.05 0.36 5.51
N LEU A 143 8.24 0.92 5.76
CA LEU A 143 9.40 0.14 6.24
C LEU A 143 9.18 -0.46 7.64
N MET A 144 8.18 0.04 8.38
CA MET A 144 7.81 -0.43 9.72
C MET A 144 6.57 -1.32 9.72
N LYS A 145 6.15 -1.79 8.54
CA LYS A 145 5.08 -2.76 8.31
C LYS A 145 5.65 -4.00 7.65
N GLY A 146 5.00 -5.14 7.79
CA GLY A 146 5.47 -6.37 7.17
C GLY A 146 4.76 -7.60 7.72
N ALA A 147 5.37 -8.77 7.54
CA ALA A 147 4.82 -10.01 8.08
C ALA A 147 4.98 -10.06 9.61
N LYS A 148 4.01 -10.68 10.28
CA LYS A 148 4.07 -10.93 11.74
C LYS A 148 5.35 -11.68 12.09
N ASN A 149 5.95 -11.34 13.24
CA ASN A 149 7.21 -11.87 13.75
C ASN A 149 8.48 -11.48 12.94
N THR A 150 8.36 -10.63 11.92
CA THR A 150 9.55 -10.05 11.27
C THR A 150 10.27 -9.13 12.24
N LYS A 151 11.59 -9.24 12.30
CA LYS A 151 12.45 -8.39 13.10
C LYS A 151 13.05 -7.31 12.24
N ILE A 152 12.97 -6.07 12.70
CA ILE A 152 13.58 -4.91 12.05
C ILE A 152 14.51 -4.20 13.03
N ASP A 153 15.71 -3.89 12.58
CA ASP A 153 16.66 -3.08 13.35
C ASP A 153 16.36 -1.60 13.09
N VAL A 154 16.30 -0.82 14.15
CA VAL A 154 15.96 0.61 14.07
C VAL A 154 17.03 1.42 14.78
N LYS A 155 17.64 2.37 14.04
CA LYS A 155 18.50 3.40 14.63
C LYS A 155 17.72 4.69 14.78
N TYR A 156 17.91 5.36 15.90
CA TYR A 156 17.18 6.58 16.22
C TYR A 156 18.00 7.52 17.13
N LEU A 157 17.61 8.77 17.15
CA LEU A 157 18.16 9.76 18.07
C LEU A 157 17.13 10.03 19.17
N ARG A 158 17.55 9.92 20.41
CA ARG A 158 16.80 10.35 21.59
C ARG A 158 17.49 11.53 22.24
N GLN A 159 16.88 12.70 22.16
CA GLN A 159 17.51 13.95 22.66
C GLN A 159 18.93 14.14 22.07
N GLY A 160 19.10 13.86 20.77
CA GLY A 160 20.37 13.96 20.06
C GLY A 160 21.36 12.82 20.30
N LYS A 161 21.08 11.86 21.17
CA LYS A 161 21.95 10.70 21.42
C LYS A 161 21.58 9.53 20.52
N PRO A 162 22.56 8.94 19.79
CA PRO A 162 22.29 7.78 18.93
C PRO A 162 21.98 6.54 19.78
N MET A 163 20.93 5.85 19.36
CA MET A 163 20.46 4.61 19.97
C MET A 163 20.05 3.62 18.91
N THR A 164 20.03 2.34 19.27
CA THR A 164 19.59 1.25 18.38
C THR A 164 18.68 0.31 19.17
N THR A 165 17.65 -0.18 18.52
CA THR A 165 16.77 -1.23 19.06
C THR A 165 16.33 -2.16 17.93
N GLN A 166 15.90 -3.38 18.31
CA GLN A 166 15.27 -4.32 17.39
C GLN A 166 13.78 -4.42 17.73
N ILE A 167 12.94 -4.27 16.74
CA ILE A 167 11.48 -4.36 16.87
C ILE A 167 11.01 -5.63 16.18
N THR A 168 10.22 -6.45 16.87
CA THR A 168 9.53 -7.58 16.28
C THR A 168 8.12 -7.14 15.91
N LEU A 169 7.79 -7.14 14.62
CA LEU A 169 6.47 -6.74 14.12
C LEU A 169 5.40 -7.71 14.63
N ASP A 170 4.25 -7.16 15.03
CA ASP A 170 3.09 -7.93 15.49
C ASP A 170 1.81 -7.31 14.96
N GLU A 171 0.70 -8.00 15.13
CA GLU A 171 -0.63 -7.46 14.87
C GLU A 171 -0.92 -6.32 15.82
N VAL A 172 -1.34 -5.21 15.26
CA VAL A 172 -1.74 -3.99 15.97
C VAL A 172 -3.22 -3.80 15.74
N GLU A 173 -4.00 -3.87 16.80
CA GLU A 173 -5.43 -3.57 16.78
C GLU A 173 -5.65 -2.12 17.21
N ILE A 174 -6.26 -1.34 16.35
CA ILE A 174 -6.70 0.02 16.68
C ILE A 174 -8.15 -0.08 17.16
N LYS A 175 -8.36 0.00 18.46
CA LYS A 175 -9.71 -0.03 19.02
C LYS A 175 -10.46 1.24 18.67
N ALA A 176 -11.65 1.12 18.10
CA ALA A 176 -12.53 2.26 17.83
C ALA A 176 -12.88 3.02 19.13
N VAL A 177 -12.92 2.32 20.25
CA VAL A 177 -13.10 2.88 21.61
C VAL A 177 -11.91 2.45 22.47
N PRO A 178 -10.76 3.16 22.42
CA PRO A 178 -9.57 2.80 23.19
C PRO A 178 -9.74 3.01 24.69
N PHE A 179 -10.62 3.92 25.07
CA PHE A 179 -10.90 4.19 26.46
C PHE A 179 -12.36 4.61 26.70
N PHE A 180 -12.94 4.13 27.80
CA PHE A 180 -14.19 4.61 28.35
C PHE A 180 -14.16 4.55 29.88
N GLY A 181 -14.87 5.45 30.53
CA GLY A 181 -14.87 5.50 31.99
C GLY A 181 -15.92 6.46 32.53
N LYS A 182 -16.01 6.53 33.87
CA LYS A 182 -16.81 7.50 34.58
C LYS A 182 -15.92 8.58 35.17
N ILE A 183 -16.35 9.83 35.09
CA ILE A 183 -15.73 10.98 35.78
C ILE A 183 -16.32 11.08 37.20
N ASP A 184 -17.64 10.88 37.29
CA ASP A 184 -18.40 10.85 38.54
C ASP A 184 -19.59 9.88 38.41
N GLU A 185 -20.50 9.86 39.41
CA GLU A 185 -21.64 8.94 39.39
C GLU A 185 -22.64 9.16 38.27
N LYS A 186 -22.65 10.36 37.67
CA LYS A 186 -23.64 10.77 36.62
C LYS A 186 -23.01 10.99 35.26
N THR A 187 -21.68 11.14 35.19
CA THR A 187 -20.97 11.53 33.99
C THR A 187 -20.04 10.41 33.55
N GLY A 188 -20.28 9.88 32.35
CA GLY A 188 -19.36 8.97 31.66
C GLY A 188 -18.66 9.68 30.52
N TYR A 189 -17.49 9.17 30.09
CA TYR A 189 -16.86 9.62 28.88
C TYR A 189 -16.35 8.44 28.05
N ILE A 190 -16.28 8.65 26.76
CA ILE A 190 -15.82 7.67 25.76
C ILE A 190 -14.81 8.38 24.87
N VAL A 191 -13.66 7.77 24.63
CA VAL A 191 -12.68 8.21 23.64
C VAL A 191 -12.91 7.40 22.37
N LEU A 192 -13.18 8.09 21.26
CA LEU A 192 -13.25 7.49 19.95
C LEU A 192 -11.92 7.73 19.22
N SER A 193 -11.35 6.70 18.61
CA SER A 193 -10.24 6.79 17.67
C SER A 193 -10.77 6.65 16.25
N GLN A 194 -10.20 7.38 15.33
CA GLN A 194 -10.46 7.26 13.90
C GLN A 194 -9.48 6.28 13.27
#